data_1554e6d7182c3af9cfbf42a0556663a7
#
_entry.id   1554e6d7182c3af9cfbf42a0556663a7
#
_cell.length_a   1.000
_cell.length_b   1.000
_cell.length_c   1.000
_cell.angle_alpha   90.00
_cell.angle_beta   90.00
_cell.angle_gamma   90.00
#
_symmetry.space_group_name_H-M   'P 1'
#
loop_
_entity.id
_entity.type
_entity.pdbx_description
1 polymer ?
#
loop_
_entity_poly.entity_id
_entity_poly.type
_entity_poly.pdbx_seq_one_letter_code
_entity_poly.pdbx_strand_id
1 'polypeptide(L)'
;MFAAFASMASLSSLVHVVFVDPLVWTLARFLTGFSMIGIFVIVESWLNDRANNKTRGKVLSLYMFITFAGLALGNLLLNISNPKNYEPFILISLLLSIALVPILLTKRKPPKFKKTTSIKIKELFKISPFGSFSMICTGFIFAPI
;
A
#
# COMPACT_ATOMS: atom_id res chain seq x y z
N MET A 1 -9.76 0.68 -9.98
CA MET A 1 -8.69 -0.16 -9.41
C MET A 1 -8.29 0.28 -8.00
N PHE A 2 -7.85 1.53 -7.77
CA PHE A 2 -7.50 1.99 -6.40
C PHE A 2 -8.62 1.73 -5.39
N ALA A 3 -9.84 2.16 -5.69
CA ALA A 3 -11.00 1.97 -4.81
C ALA A 3 -11.26 0.50 -4.50
N ALA A 4 -11.11 -0.40 -5.48
CA ALA A 4 -11.28 -1.84 -5.27
C ALA A 4 -10.24 -2.41 -4.26
N PHE A 5 -8.97 -2.03 -4.40
CA PHE A 5 -7.95 -2.46 -3.44
C PHE A 5 -8.17 -1.87 -2.04
N ALA A 6 -8.53 -0.59 -1.95
CA ALA A 6 -8.79 0.05 -0.67
C ALA A 6 -10.04 -0.53 0.03
N SER A 7 -11.11 -0.83 -0.72
CA SER A 7 -12.29 -1.52 -0.19
C SER A 7 -11.94 -2.93 0.27
N MET A 8 -11.12 -3.67 -0.50
CA MET A 8 -10.68 -5.01 -0.14
C MET A 8 -9.83 -5.00 1.14
N ALA A 9 -8.92 -4.03 1.29
CA ALA A 9 -8.13 -3.86 2.51
C ALA A 9 -9.00 -3.52 3.72
N SER A 10 -9.99 -2.62 3.56
CA SER A 10 -10.93 -2.25 4.61
C SER A 10 -11.78 -3.44 5.07
N LEU A 11 -12.36 -4.18 4.13
CA LEU A 11 -13.16 -5.38 4.43
C LEU A 11 -12.31 -6.47 5.11
N SER A 12 -11.10 -6.68 4.62
CA SER A 12 -10.16 -7.65 5.20
C SER A 12 -9.78 -7.30 6.64
N SER A 13 -9.65 -6.01 6.98
CA SER A 13 -9.45 -5.56 8.36
C SER A 13 -10.63 -5.92 9.27
N LEU A 14 -11.87 -5.77 8.79
CA LEU A 14 -13.07 -6.12 9.57
C LEU A 14 -13.21 -7.63 9.79
N VAL A 15 -12.73 -8.46 8.86
CA VAL A 15 -12.75 -9.93 9.02
C VAL A 15 -11.97 -10.35 10.28
N HIS A 16 -10.90 -9.66 10.64
CA HIS A 16 -10.15 -9.95 11.87
C HIS A 16 -10.95 -9.73 13.15
N VAL A 17 -11.97 -8.86 13.11
CA VAL A 17 -12.86 -8.61 14.27
C VAL A 17 -13.88 -9.72 14.42
N VAL A 18 -14.40 -10.22 13.29
CA VAL A 18 -15.52 -11.18 13.27
C VAL A 18 -15.05 -12.61 13.53
N PHE A 19 -13.90 -12.98 12.97
CA PHE A 19 -13.40 -14.34 13.03
C PHE A 19 -12.05 -14.39 13.78
N VAL A 20 -12.05 -15.06 14.93
CA VAL A 20 -10.84 -15.30 15.73
C VAL A 20 -10.31 -16.70 15.42
N ASP A 21 -9.88 -16.91 14.17
CA ASP A 21 -9.31 -18.16 13.68
C ASP A 21 -7.98 -17.89 12.99
N PRO A 22 -6.91 -18.65 13.30
CA PRO A 22 -5.56 -18.41 12.72
C PRO A 22 -5.51 -18.53 11.19
N LEU A 23 -6.29 -19.45 10.60
CA LEU A 23 -6.32 -19.60 9.13
C LEU A 23 -7.01 -18.41 8.47
N VAL A 24 -8.16 -17.99 9.03
CA VAL A 24 -8.89 -16.81 8.53
C VAL A 24 -8.02 -15.56 8.66
N TRP A 25 -7.30 -15.40 9.76
CA TRP A 25 -6.38 -14.28 9.97
C TRP A 25 -5.23 -14.27 8.97
N THR A 26 -4.65 -15.43 8.67
CA THR A 26 -3.57 -15.55 7.69
C THR A 26 -4.07 -15.14 6.29
N LEU A 27 -5.24 -15.63 5.89
CA LEU A 27 -5.83 -15.28 4.60
C LEU A 27 -6.18 -13.79 4.52
N ALA A 28 -6.78 -13.24 5.58
CA ALA A 28 -7.10 -11.81 5.65
C ALA A 28 -5.85 -10.94 5.60
N ARG A 29 -4.76 -11.32 6.27
CA ARG A 29 -3.45 -10.65 6.19
C ARG A 29 -2.87 -10.71 4.79
N PHE A 30 -2.94 -11.85 4.12
CA PHE A 30 -2.51 -11.98 2.73
C PHE A 30 -3.29 -11.04 1.81
N LEU A 31 -4.62 -10.99 1.94
CA LEU A 31 -5.47 -10.09 1.16
C LEU A 31 -5.17 -8.61 1.45
N THR A 32 -4.96 -8.26 2.70
CA THR A 32 -4.58 -6.90 3.10
C THR A 32 -3.24 -6.51 2.49
N GLY A 33 -2.22 -7.37 2.60
CA GLY A 33 -0.90 -7.14 2.03
C GLY A 33 -0.92 -6.99 0.52
N PHE A 34 -1.65 -7.86 -0.17
CA PHE A 34 -1.85 -7.78 -1.62
C PHE A 34 -2.53 -6.47 -2.03
N SER A 35 -3.55 -6.06 -1.29
CA SER A 35 -4.27 -4.80 -1.53
C SER A 35 -3.38 -3.59 -1.33
N MET A 36 -2.57 -3.58 -0.28
CA MET A 36 -1.64 -2.48 0.01
C MET A 36 -0.57 -2.33 -1.09
N ILE A 37 0.02 -3.44 -1.55
CA ILE A 37 0.96 -3.42 -2.68
C ILE A 37 0.27 -2.82 -3.92
N GLY A 38 -0.96 -3.25 -4.22
CA GLY A 38 -1.73 -2.69 -5.33
C GLY A 38 -1.96 -1.20 -5.21
N ILE A 39 -2.29 -0.70 -4.02
CA ILE A 39 -2.45 0.73 -3.73
C ILE A 39 -1.14 1.49 -3.98
N PHE A 40 -0.02 1.02 -3.43
CA PHE A 40 1.30 1.67 -3.60
C PHE A 40 1.69 1.76 -5.06
N VAL A 41 1.59 0.67 -5.81
CA VAL A 41 1.92 0.64 -7.25
C VAL A 41 1.06 1.64 -8.04
N ILE A 42 -0.24 1.74 -7.75
CA ILE A 42 -1.14 2.66 -8.43
C ILE A 42 -0.77 4.11 -8.10
N VAL A 43 -0.52 4.43 -6.82
CA VAL A 43 -0.15 5.78 -6.38
C VAL A 43 1.17 6.22 -7.00
N GLU A 44 2.20 5.38 -6.92
CA GLU A 44 3.51 5.67 -7.48
C GLU A 44 3.47 5.83 -9.00
N SER A 45 2.74 4.97 -9.70
CA SER A 45 2.52 5.10 -11.14
C SER A 45 1.86 6.42 -11.49
N TRP A 46 0.84 6.82 -10.71
CA TRP A 46 0.12 8.06 -10.93
C TRP A 46 0.98 9.30 -10.67
N LEU A 47 1.78 9.29 -9.61
CA LEU A 47 2.72 10.35 -9.30
C LEU A 47 3.81 10.47 -10.38
N ASN A 48 4.35 9.35 -10.84
CA ASN A 48 5.35 9.33 -11.91
C ASN A 48 4.81 9.83 -13.26
N ASP A 49 3.55 9.52 -13.59
CA ASP A 49 2.91 9.98 -14.84
C ASP A 49 2.65 11.49 -14.85
N ARG A 50 2.41 12.07 -13.67
CA ARG A 50 2.13 13.51 -13.50
C ARG A 50 3.36 14.37 -13.24
N ALA A 51 4.45 13.79 -12.83
CA ALA A 51 5.68 14.50 -12.52
C ALA A 51 6.53 14.72 -13.78
N ASN A 52 6.94 15.97 -14.01
CA ASN A 52 7.93 16.32 -15.01
C ASN A 52 9.35 16.05 -14.46
N ASN A 53 10.34 15.88 -15.34
CA ASN A 53 11.73 15.61 -14.94
C ASN A 53 12.28 16.61 -13.92
N LYS A 54 11.85 17.88 -13.97
CA LYS A 54 12.25 18.94 -13.01
C LYS A 54 11.55 18.82 -11.65
N THR A 55 10.34 18.28 -11.59
CA THR A 55 9.50 18.23 -10.38
C THR A 55 9.43 16.84 -9.74
N ARG A 56 9.89 15.82 -10.46
CA ARG A 56 9.77 14.41 -10.05
C ARG A 56 10.39 14.15 -8.67
N GLY A 57 11.60 14.66 -8.43
CA GLY A 57 12.27 14.50 -7.14
C GLY A 57 11.47 15.13 -6.00
N LYS A 58 10.94 16.34 -6.20
CA LYS A 58 10.13 17.05 -5.19
C LYS A 58 8.80 16.31 -4.89
N VAL A 59 8.14 15.79 -5.91
CA VAL A 59 6.88 15.04 -5.75
C VAL A 59 7.13 13.74 -5.01
N LEU A 60 8.18 13.00 -5.38
CA LEU A 60 8.51 11.74 -4.71
C LEU A 60 8.99 11.95 -3.27
N SER A 61 9.79 12.98 -2.98
CA SER A 61 10.20 13.25 -1.61
C SER A 61 9.03 13.67 -0.71
N LEU A 62 8.06 14.43 -1.24
CA LEU A 62 6.84 14.76 -0.52
C LEU A 62 5.99 13.50 -0.24
N TYR A 63 5.87 12.62 -1.22
CA TYR A 63 5.18 11.35 -1.06
C TYR A 63 5.83 10.49 0.03
N MET A 64 7.14 10.33 0.00
CA MET A 64 7.89 9.61 1.03
C MET A 64 7.72 10.24 2.41
N PHE A 65 7.80 11.58 2.52
CA PHE A 65 7.58 12.29 3.77
C PHE A 65 6.19 12.00 4.34
N ILE A 66 5.14 12.08 3.53
CA ILE A 66 3.76 11.77 3.96
C ILE A 66 3.64 10.30 4.40
N THR A 67 4.28 9.38 3.68
CA THR A 67 4.25 7.94 4.01
C THR A 67 4.91 7.68 5.37
N PHE A 68 6.09 8.23 5.62
CA PHE A 68 6.78 8.06 6.90
C PHE A 68 6.08 8.79 8.06
N ALA A 69 5.52 9.98 7.80
CA ALA A 69 4.70 10.68 8.78
C ALA A 69 3.44 9.87 9.14
N GLY A 70 2.80 9.25 8.14
CA GLY A 70 1.67 8.35 8.35
C GLY A 70 2.02 7.12 9.19
N LEU A 71 3.19 6.50 8.93
CA LEU A 71 3.69 5.39 9.74
C LEU A 71 3.96 5.81 11.20
N ALA A 72 4.58 6.97 11.40
CA ALA A 72 4.84 7.50 12.74
C ALA A 72 3.53 7.77 13.50
N LEU A 73 2.56 8.41 12.86
CA LEU A 73 1.24 8.66 13.43
C LEU A 73 0.50 7.35 13.72
N GLY A 74 0.59 6.36 12.82
CA GLY A 74 -0.01 5.04 13.03
C GLY A 74 0.54 4.34 14.28
N ASN A 75 1.87 4.40 14.50
CA ASN A 75 2.49 3.87 15.71
C ASN A 75 2.04 4.61 16.98
N LEU A 76 1.86 5.94 16.92
CA LEU A 76 1.34 6.71 18.05
C LEU A 76 -0.12 6.34 18.36
N LEU A 77 -0.95 6.10 17.35
CA LEU A 77 -2.33 5.65 17.53
C LEU A 77 -2.43 4.29 18.22
N LEU A 78 -1.48 3.38 17.98
CA LEU A 78 -1.41 2.09 18.68
C LEU A 78 -1.15 2.24 20.18
N ASN A 79 -0.44 3.30 20.61
CA ASN A 79 -0.24 3.57 22.04
C ASN A 79 -1.51 4.07 22.75
N ILE A 80 -2.45 4.65 22.00
CA ILE A 80 -3.70 5.19 22.54
C ILE A 80 -4.78 4.11 22.62
N SER A 81 -4.77 3.15 21.68
CA SER A 81 -5.72 2.03 21.64
C SER A 81 -5.14 0.78 22.29
N ASN A 82 -5.98 0.01 22.96
CA ASN A 82 -5.54 -1.28 23.51
C ASN A 82 -5.39 -2.30 22.38
N PRO A 83 -4.17 -2.77 22.07
CA PRO A 83 -3.95 -3.69 20.93
C PRO A 83 -4.61 -5.06 21.08
N LYS A 84 -5.10 -5.40 22.29
CA LYS A 84 -5.82 -6.65 22.58
C LYS A 84 -7.29 -6.59 22.19
N ASN A 85 -7.82 -5.40 21.91
CA ASN A 85 -9.22 -5.18 21.57
C ASN A 85 -9.40 -5.06 20.04
N TYR A 86 -10.64 -5.03 19.62
CA TYR A 86 -11.06 -4.84 18.22
C TYR A 86 -10.94 -3.40 17.72
N GLU A 87 -10.73 -2.44 18.60
CA GLU A 87 -10.68 -1.00 18.32
C GLU A 87 -9.68 -0.63 17.19
N PRO A 88 -8.41 -1.14 17.17
CA PRO A 88 -7.46 -0.81 16.11
C PRO A 88 -7.94 -1.25 14.72
N PHE A 89 -8.58 -2.41 14.61
CA PHE A 89 -9.07 -2.92 13.33
C PHE A 89 -10.21 -2.08 12.76
N ILE A 90 -11.13 -1.65 13.63
CA ILE A 90 -12.23 -0.75 13.26
C ILE A 90 -11.67 0.60 12.82
N LEU A 91 -10.70 1.15 13.55
CA LEU A 91 -10.07 2.42 13.23
C LEU A 91 -9.36 2.36 11.86
N ILE A 92 -8.61 1.31 11.58
CA ILE A 92 -7.97 1.09 10.27
C ILE A 92 -9.00 1.03 9.16
N SER A 93 -10.07 0.25 9.33
CA SER A 93 -11.13 0.13 8.34
C SER A 93 -11.81 1.48 8.06
N LEU A 94 -12.07 2.26 9.11
CA LEU A 94 -12.67 3.58 9.01
C LEU A 94 -11.75 4.57 8.29
N LEU A 95 -10.47 4.61 8.64
CA LEU A 95 -9.48 5.47 7.97
C LEU A 95 -9.34 5.12 6.49
N LEU A 96 -9.28 3.84 6.13
CA LEU A 96 -9.25 3.40 4.73
C LEU A 96 -10.51 3.81 3.98
N SER A 97 -11.68 3.68 4.61
CA SER A 97 -12.96 4.08 4.01
C SER A 97 -13.06 5.60 3.81
N ILE A 98 -12.59 6.40 4.77
CA ILE A 98 -12.52 7.86 4.63
C ILE A 98 -11.56 8.26 3.52
N ALA A 99 -10.41 7.59 3.41
CA ALA A 99 -9.43 7.86 2.34
C ALA A 99 -9.98 7.60 0.94
N LEU A 100 -11.00 6.75 0.80
CA LEU A 100 -11.69 6.51 -0.48
C LEU A 100 -12.53 7.69 -0.93
N VAL A 101 -13.12 8.46 -0.01
CA VAL A 101 -14.08 9.53 -0.32
C VAL A 101 -13.49 10.56 -1.29
N PRO A 102 -12.33 11.20 -1.04
CA PRO A 102 -11.78 12.20 -1.95
C PRO A 102 -11.41 11.61 -3.31
N ILE A 103 -11.05 10.32 -3.37
CA ILE A 103 -10.69 9.65 -4.62
C ILE A 103 -11.92 9.37 -5.47
N LEU A 104 -13.02 8.93 -4.86
CA LEU A 104 -14.28 8.69 -5.55
C LEU A 104 -14.92 9.99 -6.05
N LEU A 105 -14.75 11.09 -5.32
CA LEU A 105 -15.23 12.41 -5.70
C LEU A 105 -14.39 13.07 -6.82
N THR A 106 -13.17 12.56 -7.05
CA THR A 106 -12.29 13.11 -8.07
C THR A 106 -12.72 12.68 -9.47
N LYS A 107 -13.22 13.61 -10.26
CA LYS A 107 -13.61 13.41 -11.68
C LYS A 107 -12.41 13.27 -12.64
N ARG A 108 -11.18 13.17 -12.15
CA ARG A 108 -9.98 13.10 -13.00
C ARG A 108 -9.82 11.70 -13.59
N LYS A 109 -9.52 11.66 -14.90
CA LYS A 109 -9.27 10.41 -15.62
C LYS A 109 -8.08 9.67 -14.97
N PRO A 110 -8.19 8.34 -14.79
CA PRO A 110 -7.08 7.53 -14.31
C PRO A 110 -5.89 7.63 -15.27
N PRO A 111 -4.65 7.40 -14.77
CA PRO A 111 -3.47 7.39 -15.62
C PRO A 111 -3.65 6.37 -16.75
N LYS A 112 -3.28 6.76 -17.96
CA LYS A 112 -3.19 5.80 -19.06
C LYS A 112 -1.94 4.97 -18.83
N PHE A 113 -2.12 3.72 -18.42
CA PHE A 113 -1.01 2.78 -18.39
C PHE A 113 -0.47 2.63 -19.82
N LYS A 114 0.70 3.21 -20.08
CA LYS A 114 1.44 2.89 -21.31
C LYS A 114 1.71 1.39 -21.26
N LYS A 115 1.43 0.70 -22.37
CA LYS A 115 1.83 -0.70 -22.52
C LYS A 115 3.36 -0.75 -22.37
N THR A 116 3.81 -1.01 -21.16
CA THR A 116 5.24 -1.25 -20.91
C THR A 116 5.50 -2.68 -21.36
N THR A 117 6.52 -2.87 -22.17
CA THR A 117 7.02 -4.21 -22.48
C THR A 117 7.34 -4.89 -21.14
N SER A 118 6.68 -5.99 -20.88
CA SER A 118 6.91 -6.79 -19.68
C SER A 118 8.37 -7.25 -19.67
N ILE A 119 9.18 -6.67 -18.82
CA ILE A 119 10.56 -7.10 -18.59
C ILE A 119 10.50 -8.46 -17.89
N LYS A 120 11.10 -9.49 -18.51
CA LYS A 120 11.19 -10.81 -17.88
C LYS A 120 12.10 -10.73 -16.65
N ILE A 121 11.72 -11.41 -15.58
CA ILE A 121 12.50 -11.45 -14.32
C ILE A 121 13.97 -11.81 -14.58
N LYS A 122 14.24 -12.73 -15.52
CA LYS A 122 15.61 -13.08 -15.93
C LYS A 122 16.39 -11.89 -16.50
N GLU A 123 15.75 -10.97 -17.21
CA GLU A 123 16.39 -9.77 -17.76
C GLU A 123 16.72 -8.77 -16.65
N LEU A 124 15.87 -8.65 -15.61
CA LEU A 124 16.18 -7.83 -14.43
C LEU A 124 17.46 -8.31 -13.73
N PHE A 125 17.60 -9.61 -13.51
CA PHE A 125 18.81 -10.18 -12.92
C PHE A 125 20.04 -9.99 -13.82
N LYS A 126 19.87 -9.97 -15.14
CA LYS A 126 20.98 -9.74 -16.09
C LYS A 126 21.42 -8.27 -16.11
N ILE A 127 20.47 -7.33 -15.99
CA ILE A 127 20.75 -5.87 -16.01
C ILE A 127 21.41 -5.43 -14.70
N SER A 128 20.89 -5.89 -13.56
CA SER A 128 21.39 -5.51 -12.24
C SER A 128 21.18 -6.65 -11.23
N PRO A 129 22.12 -7.59 -11.15
CA PRO A 129 22.01 -8.71 -10.20
C PRO A 129 21.99 -8.24 -8.74
N PHE A 130 22.82 -7.23 -8.42
CA PHE A 130 22.86 -6.66 -7.07
C PHE A 130 21.56 -5.95 -6.69
N GLY A 131 21.00 -5.16 -7.60
CA GLY A 131 19.71 -4.48 -7.37
C GLY A 131 18.56 -5.45 -7.19
N SER A 132 18.51 -6.53 -7.99
CA SER A 132 17.47 -7.55 -7.87
C SER A 132 17.59 -8.32 -6.55
N PHE A 133 18.79 -8.67 -6.12
CA PHE A 133 19.03 -9.33 -4.85
C PHE A 133 18.68 -8.41 -3.66
N SER A 134 19.07 -7.14 -3.73
CA SER A 134 18.75 -6.14 -2.70
C SER A 134 17.23 -5.96 -2.54
N MET A 135 16.48 -5.92 -3.63
CA MET A 135 15.01 -5.84 -3.59
C MET A 135 14.37 -7.06 -2.90
N ILE A 136 14.87 -8.26 -3.20
CA ILE A 136 14.38 -9.50 -2.55
C ILE A 136 14.67 -9.45 -1.04
N CYS A 137 15.89 -9.12 -0.65
CA CYS A 137 16.27 -8.99 0.76
C CYS A 137 15.42 -7.95 1.49
N THR A 138 15.19 -6.79 0.88
CA THR A 138 14.33 -5.74 1.43
C THR A 138 12.88 -6.25 1.61
N GLY A 139 12.35 -6.99 0.63
CA GLY A 139 11.03 -7.62 0.75
C GLY A 139 10.92 -8.56 1.95
N PHE A 140 11.95 -9.37 2.20
CA PHE A 140 11.99 -10.27 3.38
C PHE A 140 12.08 -9.52 4.70
N ILE A 141 12.80 -8.39 4.75
CA ILE A 141 12.94 -7.58 5.98
C ILE A 141 11.61 -6.89 6.33
N PHE A 142 10.88 -6.39 5.33
CA PHE A 142 9.61 -5.69 5.56
C PHE A 142 8.38 -6.61 5.64
N ALA A 143 8.49 -7.86 5.22
CA ALA A 143 7.37 -8.80 5.23
C ALA A 143 6.83 -9.17 6.64
N PRO A 144 7.64 -9.26 7.71
CA PRO A 144 7.16 -9.62 9.05
C PRO A 144 6.57 -8.45 9.85
N ILE A 145 6.58 -7.23 9.34
CA ILE A 145 5.98 -6.06 9.98
C ILE A 145 4.56 -5.85 9.43
#